data_18408ae3fdbbaf1c3c57095d10fd7f24
#
_entry.id   18408ae3fdbbaf1c3c57095d10fd7f24
#
_cell.length_a   1.000
_cell.length_b   1.000
_cell.length_c   1.000
_cell.angle_alpha   90.00
_cell.angle_beta   90.00
_cell.angle_gamma   90.00
#
_symmetry.space_group_name_H-M   'P 1'
#
loop_
_entity.id
_entity.type
_entity.pdbx_description
1 polymer ?
#
loop_
_entity_poly.entity_id
_entity_poly.type
_entity_poly.pdbx_seq_one_letter_code
_entity_poly.pdbx_strand_id
1 'polypeptide(L)'
;MEKINRITGFFRKTVTGLICSVLLQSAFLSDASAASISLISDEETEQFLARQLRPVFKAADIPFNRNNIYIVNDDSLNAFVGDGNNMFVHTGTLMKANDENEIAGVLAHETGHIMGGHILRQKIKLQNMQQISLASMLAAGAAAAATGRADAAIAIMMGTQSSMLNAMLAYQVEEERSADESAVKLLQKTEQSPAGMRNFMKKIDRQNRLNGIAENPYFRTHPVTAERISFLDNAARQSPFPAPTHPSNEFLRIKAKLSAFMEEPRKVLQKYPPSDKSTPARYAQAIVFFRMLKLNQSLKILNELIAEEPENPYFHELKGQIFMETGKIKPARTEYQKALSLLPNSALFQINLAQAVLEDNPNRNELEHTAEILNKSLLQRPDTYGWLLLSRAYGGLNDTANSNYAAAEYSLRIGAAGT
;
A
#
# COMPACT_ATOMS: atom_id res chain seq x y z
N MET A 1 -65.45 1.13 -28.41
CA MET A 1 -64.74 0.68 -27.20
C MET A 1 -63.46 -0.16 -27.52
N GLU A 2 -63.30 -0.72 -28.67
CA GLU A 2 -62.14 -1.60 -29.01
C GLU A 2 -60.82 -0.85 -29.30
N LYS A 3 -60.88 0.43 -29.77
CA LYS A 3 -59.65 1.22 -30.04
C LYS A 3 -58.96 1.79 -28.80
N ILE A 4 -59.66 1.98 -27.67
CA ILE A 4 -59.10 2.50 -26.44
C ILE A 4 -58.29 1.42 -25.68
N ASN A 5 -58.71 0.16 -25.76
CA ASN A 5 -58.00 -0.96 -25.14
C ASN A 5 -56.68 -1.35 -25.80
N ARG A 6 -56.46 -0.97 -27.09
CA ARG A 6 -55.18 -1.25 -27.79
C ARG A 6 -54.07 -0.27 -27.39
N ILE A 7 -54.43 0.98 -27.09
CA ILE A 7 -53.45 2.03 -26.72
C ILE A 7 -52.95 1.85 -25.28
N THR A 8 -53.89 1.47 -24.36
CA THR A 8 -53.50 1.18 -22.97
C THR A 8 -52.69 -0.10 -22.82
N GLY A 9 -52.91 -1.12 -23.67
CA GLY A 9 -52.14 -2.35 -23.70
C GLY A 9 -50.69 -2.18 -24.21
N PHE A 10 -50.48 -1.26 -25.16
CA PHE A 10 -49.14 -0.94 -25.71
C PHE A 10 -48.30 -0.13 -24.70
N PHE A 11 -48.87 0.87 -24.05
CA PHE A 11 -48.19 1.64 -23.01
C PHE A 11 -47.81 0.79 -21.79
N ARG A 12 -48.67 -0.14 -21.41
CA ARG A 12 -48.39 -1.02 -20.27
C ARG A 12 -47.27 -2.01 -20.54
N LYS A 13 -47.14 -2.53 -21.79
CA LYS A 13 -46.05 -3.44 -22.20
C LYS A 13 -44.70 -2.70 -22.38
N THR A 14 -44.69 -1.45 -22.84
CA THR A 14 -43.46 -0.66 -23.00
C THR A 14 -42.93 -0.19 -21.66
N VAL A 15 -43.78 0.25 -20.72
CA VAL A 15 -43.35 0.65 -19.37
C VAL A 15 -42.87 -0.55 -18.58
N THR A 16 -43.52 -1.71 -18.66
CA THR A 16 -43.07 -2.96 -18.01
C THR A 16 -41.74 -3.44 -18.60
N GLY A 17 -41.54 -3.33 -19.92
CA GLY A 17 -40.26 -3.65 -20.57
C GLY A 17 -39.10 -2.75 -20.15
N LEU A 18 -39.36 -1.43 -19.96
CA LEU A 18 -38.34 -0.48 -19.48
C LEU A 18 -37.98 -0.69 -18.00
N ILE A 19 -38.98 -0.98 -17.17
CA ILE A 19 -38.75 -1.30 -15.73
C ILE A 19 -38.02 -2.63 -15.58
N CYS A 20 -38.31 -3.65 -16.39
CA CYS A 20 -37.56 -4.90 -16.39
C CYS A 20 -36.13 -4.75 -16.88
N SER A 21 -35.84 -3.86 -17.87
CA SER A 21 -34.45 -3.62 -18.31
C SER A 21 -33.63 -2.83 -17.28
N VAL A 22 -34.26 -1.91 -16.54
CA VAL A 22 -33.59 -1.18 -15.42
C VAL A 22 -33.36 -2.11 -14.22
N LEU A 23 -34.28 -3.03 -13.94
CA LEU A 23 -34.11 -4.04 -12.89
C LEU A 23 -33.12 -5.14 -13.28
N LEU A 24 -32.97 -5.48 -14.57
CA LEU A 24 -31.90 -6.38 -15.02
C LEU A 24 -30.51 -5.72 -14.96
N GLN A 25 -30.41 -4.41 -15.20
CA GLN A 25 -29.12 -3.71 -15.03
C GLN A 25 -28.71 -3.54 -13.55
N SER A 26 -29.67 -3.47 -12.61
CA SER A 26 -29.35 -3.51 -11.18
C SER A 26 -28.94 -4.89 -10.67
N ALA A 27 -29.29 -5.97 -11.38
CA ALA A 27 -28.84 -7.33 -11.07
C ALA A 27 -27.38 -7.61 -11.54
N PHE A 28 -26.81 -6.77 -12.42
CA PHE A 28 -25.40 -6.81 -12.80
C PHE A 28 -24.49 -5.88 -11.96
N LEU A 29 -25.04 -5.21 -10.94
CA LEU A 29 -24.27 -4.56 -9.88
C LEU A 29 -23.92 -5.55 -8.75
N SER A 30 -23.85 -6.83 -9.10
CA SER A 30 -23.34 -7.83 -8.19
C SER A 30 -21.83 -7.73 -8.07
N ASP A 31 -21.40 -7.50 -6.85
CA ASP A 31 -20.09 -7.81 -6.34
C ASP A 31 -18.89 -7.19 -7.11
N ALA A 32 -18.79 -5.88 -7.09
CA ALA A 32 -17.47 -5.30 -6.92
C ALA A 32 -17.00 -5.75 -5.51
N SER A 33 -16.58 -6.99 -5.39
CA SER A 33 -15.78 -7.45 -4.27
C SER A 33 -14.62 -6.47 -4.20
N ALA A 34 -14.63 -5.61 -3.18
CA ALA A 34 -13.50 -4.72 -2.95
C ALA A 34 -12.28 -5.63 -2.86
N ALA A 35 -11.42 -5.59 -3.87
CA ALA A 35 -10.21 -6.39 -3.87
C ALA A 35 -9.48 -6.07 -2.57
N SER A 36 -9.39 -7.06 -1.68
CA SER A 36 -8.74 -6.88 -0.40
C SER A 36 -7.28 -6.52 -0.67
N ILE A 37 -6.85 -5.34 -0.21
CA ILE A 37 -5.46 -4.92 -0.32
C ILE A 37 -4.65 -5.84 0.60
N SER A 38 -3.76 -6.64 0.00
CA SER A 38 -2.82 -7.46 0.77
C SER A 38 -1.69 -6.57 1.27
N LEU A 39 -1.50 -6.49 2.59
CA LEU A 39 -0.45 -5.71 3.23
C LEU A 39 0.67 -6.61 3.72
N ILE A 40 1.89 -6.07 3.71
CA ILE A 40 3.08 -6.70 4.29
C ILE A 40 3.54 -5.87 5.48
N SER A 41 3.92 -6.53 6.56
CA SER A 41 4.61 -5.93 7.68
C SER A 41 6.08 -6.31 7.64
N ASP A 42 6.96 -5.33 7.45
CA ASP A 42 8.41 -5.50 7.42
C ASP A 42 9.11 -4.31 8.07
N GLU A 43 9.74 -4.53 9.21
CA GLU A 43 10.36 -3.47 10.02
C GLU A 43 11.44 -2.70 9.25
N GLU A 44 12.27 -3.40 8.48
CA GLU A 44 13.36 -2.79 7.71
C GLU A 44 12.84 -1.85 6.64
N THR A 45 11.88 -2.31 5.84
CA THR A 45 11.26 -1.52 4.77
C THR A 45 10.43 -0.37 5.33
N GLU A 46 9.69 -0.58 6.42
CA GLU A 46 8.91 0.48 7.06
C GLU A 46 9.79 1.56 7.68
N GLN A 47 10.91 1.19 8.32
CA GLN A 47 11.88 2.15 8.84
C GLN A 47 12.52 2.97 7.72
N PHE A 48 12.87 2.33 6.61
CA PHE A 48 13.38 3.02 5.44
C PHE A 48 12.36 4.04 4.91
N LEU A 49 11.12 3.61 4.64
CA LEU A 49 10.06 4.51 4.16
C LEU A 49 9.80 5.65 5.14
N ALA A 50 9.81 5.37 6.45
CA ALA A 50 9.65 6.38 7.48
C ALA A 50 10.77 7.43 7.45
N ARG A 51 12.02 7.03 7.20
CA ARG A 51 13.15 7.96 7.07
C ARG A 51 13.03 8.84 5.82
N GLN A 52 12.51 8.29 4.72
CA GLN A 52 12.28 9.07 3.50
C GLN A 52 11.09 10.05 3.67
N LEU A 53 10.01 9.63 4.31
CA LEU A 53 8.78 10.41 4.42
C LEU A 53 8.81 11.48 5.52
N ARG A 54 9.46 11.19 6.67
CA ARG A 54 9.46 12.10 7.83
C ARG A 54 9.94 13.52 7.51
N PRO A 55 11.07 13.75 6.81
CA PRO A 55 11.50 15.10 6.45
C PRO A 55 10.51 15.79 5.51
N VAL A 56 9.88 15.06 4.59
CA VAL A 56 8.90 15.58 3.64
C VAL A 56 7.64 16.04 4.38
N PHE A 57 7.10 15.22 5.30
CA PHE A 57 5.94 15.59 6.13
C PHE A 57 6.23 16.79 7.02
N LYS A 58 7.43 16.83 7.62
CA LYS A 58 7.88 17.99 8.41
C LYS A 58 7.92 19.26 7.57
N ALA A 59 8.42 19.20 6.34
CA ALA A 59 8.48 20.33 5.42
C ALA A 59 7.10 20.79 4.94
N ALA A 60 6.13 19.90 4.97
CA ALA A 60 4.72 20.13 4.62
C ALA A 60 3.83 20.52 5.81
N ASP A 61 4.38 20.64 7.02
CA ASP A 61 3.64 20.87 8.27
C ASP A 61 2.56 19.80 8.54
N ILE A 62 2.81 18.55 8.11
CA ILE A 62 1.94 17.40 8.35
C ILE A 62 2.47 16.60 9.55
N PRO A 63 1.63 16.27 10.55
CA PRO A 63 2.03 15.39 11.63
C PRO A 63 2.48 14.04 11.11
N PHE A 64 3.69 13.63 11.46
CA PHE A 64 4.22 12.34 11.05
C PHE A 64 3.82 11.24 12.04
N ASN A 65 3.16 10.20 11.53
CA ASN A 65 2.92 8.96 12.25
C ASN A 65 3.39 7.78 11.38
N ARG A 66 4.36 7.01 11.87
CA ARG A 66 4.88 5.85 11.15
C ARG A 66 3.79 4.80 10.84
N ASN A 67 2.78 4.68 11.69
CA ASN A 67 1.69 3.72 11.50
C ASN A 67 0.80 4.03 10.28
N ASN A 68 0.98 5.20 9.68
CA ASN A 68 0.29 5.58 8.45
C ASN A 68 1.06 5.14 7.18
N ILE A 69 2.14 4.35 7.32
CA ILE A 69 2.89 3.80 6.19
C ILE A 69 2.52 2.34 6.02
N TYR A 70 2.05 1.98 4.83
CA TYR A 70 1.63 0.63 4.48
C TYR A 70 2.37 0.14 3.25
N ILE A 71 2.88 -1.09 3.32
CA ILE A 71 3.50 -1.77 2.20
C ILE A 71 2.46 -2.69 1.57
N VAL A 72 2.11 -2.42 0.31
CA VAL A 72 1.14 -3.23 -0.44
C VAL A 72 1.86 -4.34 -1.17
N ASN A 73 1.40 -5.58 -0.98
CA ASN A 73 1.90 -6.75 -1.70
C ASN A 73 1.39 -6.77 -3.14
N ASP A 74 2.01 -5.97 -3.99
CA ASP A 74 1.66 -5.84 -5.39
C ASP A 74 2.92 -5.47 -6.19
N ASP A 75 3.18 -6.17 -7.29
CA ASP A 75 4.38 -6.00 -8.12
C ASP A 75 4.29 -4.83 -9.10
N SER A 76 3.15 -4.15 -9.18
CA SER A 76 2.98 -2.96 -10.02
C SER A 76 3.76 -1.76 -9.46
N LEU A 77 4.14 -0.84 -10.36
CA LEU A 77 4.64 0.47 -9.97
C LEU A 77 3.45 1.31 -9.50
N ASN A 78 3.30 1.46 -8.18
CA ASN A 78 2.25 2.30 -7.61
C ASN A 78 2.62 2.77 -6.19
N ALA A 79 2.14 3.95 -5.85
CA ALA A 79 2.01 4.46 -4.49
C ALA A 79 0.80 5.39 -4.48
N PHE A 80 0.15 5.53 -3.34
CA PHE A 80 -1.00 6.42 -3.22
C PHE A 80 -1.25 6.79 -1.76
N VAL A 81 -1.92 7.91 -1.55
CA VAL A 81 -2.40 8.32 -0.23
C VAL A 81 -3.89 7.99 -0.07
N GLY A 82 -4.25 7.55 1.12
CA GLY A 82 -5.62 7.30 1.55
C GLY A 82 -6.08 8.28 2.63
N ASP A 83 -7.30 8.06 3.12
CA ASP A 83 -7.85 8.85 4.22
C ASP A 83 -6.94 8.83 5.46
N GLY A 84 -6.90 9.93 6.21
CA GLY A 84 -6.09 10.04 7.43
C GLY A 84 -4.59 10.15 7.17
N ASN A 85 -4.18 10.60 5.98
CA ASN A 85 -2.78 10.71 5.54
C ASN A 85 -2.05 9.35 5.51
N ASN A 86 -2.78 8.27 5.24
CA ASN A 86 -2.21 6.95 5.08
C ASN A 86 -1.47 6.83 3.74
N MET A 87 -0.19 6.50 3.80
CA MET A 87 0.70 6.32 2.66
C MET A 87 0.81 4.85 2.31
N PHE A 88 0.41 4.47 1.12
CA PHE A 88 0.49 3.11 0.59
C PHE A 88 1.58 3.04 -0.48
N VAL A 89 2.53 2.12 -0.33
CA VAL A 89 3.63 1.94 -1.28
C VAL A 89 3.65 0.48 -1.73
N HIS A 90 3.52 0.25 -3.03
CA HIS A 90 3.59 -1.10 -3.59
C HIS A 90 5.01 -1.65 -3.54
N THR A 91 5.13 -2.94 -3.29
CA THR A 91 6.42 -3.64 -3.34
C THR A 91 7.09 -3.51 -4.71
N GLY A 92 6.29 -3.48 -5.78
CA GLY A 92 6.77 -3.23 -7.14
C GLY A 92 7.48 -1.88 -7.30
N THR A 93 7.03 -0.83 -6.61
CA THR A 93 7.68 0.48 -6.59
C THR A 93 9.06 0.39 -5.95
N LEU A 94 9.17 -0.23 -4.77
CA LEU A 94 10.42 -0.44 -4.06
C LEU A 94 11.41 -1.30 -4.87
N MET A 95 10.94 -2.39 -5.45
CA MET A 95 11.77 -3.34 -6.20
C MET A 95 12.26 -2.80 -7.54
N LYS A 96 11.46 -1.96 -8.22
CA LYS A 96 11.76 -1.42 -9.55
C LYS A 96 12.39 -0.03 -9.53
N ALA A 97 12.37 0.69 -8.41
CA ALA A 97 13.11 1.95 -8.25
C ALA A 97 14.61 1.72 -8.40
N ASN A 98 15.33 2.69 -8.99
CA ASN A 98 16.79 2.58 -9.18
C ASN A 98 17.55 2.94 -7.91
N ASP A 99 17.05 3.94 -7.19
CA ASP A 99 17.65 4.47 -5.96
C ASP A 99 16.59 5.01 -5.01
N GLU A 100 16.99 5.35 -3.81
CA GLU A 100 16.12 5.93 -2.76
C GLU A 100 15.56 7.30 -3.14
N ASN A 101 16.19 8.03 -4.04
CA ASN A 101 15.70 9.34 -4.47
C ASN A 101 14.46 9.21 -5.36
N GLU A 102 14.32 8.12 -6.13
CA GLU A 102 13.06 7.81 -6.83
C GLU A 102 11.93 7.60 -5.81
N ILE A 103 12.20 6.90 -4.71
CA ILE A 103 11.21 6.68 -3.64
C ILE A 103 10.85 7.99 -2.95
N ALA A 104 11.85 8.80 -2.58
CA ALA A 104 11.62 10.12 -2.00
C ALA A 104 10.78 11.02 -2.91
N GLY A 105 11.04 10.99 -4.22
CA GLY A 105 10.26 11.71 -5.22
C GLY A 105 8.80 11.30 -5.26
N VAL A 106 8.52 10.00 -5.24
CA VAL A 106 7.13 9.47 -5.18
C VAL A 106 6.45 9.89 -3.88
N LEU A 107 7.11 9.72 -2.73
CA LEU A 107 6.55 10.09 -1.43
C LEU A 107 6.28 11.60 -1.32
N ALA A 108 7.12 12.43 -1.93
CA ALA A 108 6.91 13.87 -1.99
C ALA A 108 5.71 14.24 -2.88
N HIS A 109 5.50 13.53 -4.00
CA HIS A 109 4.34 13.71 -4.87
C HIS A 109 3.04 13.35 -4.14
N GLU A 110 3.00 12.19 -3.48
CA GLU A 110 1.86 11.77 -2.67
C GLU A 110 1.58 12.75 -1.51
N THR A 111 2.63 13.30 -0.90
CA THR A 111 2.48 14.37 0.10
C THR A 111 1.88 15.63 -0.52
N GLY A 112 2.20 15.95 -1.77
CA GLY A 112 1.57 17.01 -2.54
C GLY A 112 0.05 16.83 -2.67
N HIS A 113 -0.42 15.60 -2.88
CA HIS A 113 -1.85 15.29 -2.88
C HIS A 113 -2.51 15.52 -1.52
N ILE A 114 -1.83 15.20 -0.42
CA ILE A 114 -2.32 15.51 0.95
C ILE A 114 -2.44 17.02 1.13
N MET A 115 -1.37 17.78 0.84
CA MET A 115 -1.37 19.25 0.96
C MET A 115 -2.45 19.92 0.12
N GLY A 116 -2.65 19.41 -1.08
CA GLY A 116 -3.69 19.85 -1.98
C GLY A 116 -5.12 19.50 -1.52
N GLY A 117 -5.30 18.60 -0.57
CA GLY A 117 -6.62 18.07 -0.17
C GLY A 117 -7.33 17.33 -1.31
N HIS A 118 -6.55 16.72 -2.23
CA HIS A 118 -7.06 16.12 -3.46
C HIS A 118 -8.03 14.95 -3.17
N ILE A 119 -7.72 14.12 -2.15
CA ILE A 119 -8.56 12.99 -1.74
C ILE A 119 -9.95 13.43 -1.29
N LEU A 120 -10.02 14.46 -0.43
CA LEU A 120 -11.30 14.99 0.05
C LEU A 120 -12.10 15.61 -1.10
N ARG A 121 -11.43 16.40 -1.95
CA ARG A 121 -12.10 17.01 -3.12
C ARG A 121 -12.59 15.95 -4.11
N GLN A 122 -11.84 14.89 -4.33
CA GLN A 122 -12.26 13.77 -5.18
C GLN A 122 -13.51 13.09 -4.63
N LYS A 123 -13.60 12.85 -3.31
CA LYS A 123 -14.81 12.31 -2.67
C LYS A 123 -16.03 13.20 -2.88
N ILE A 124 -15.90 14.50 -2.61
CA ILE A 124 -16.98 15.49 -2.79
C ILE A 124 -17.40 15.50 -4.26
N LYS A 125 -16.45 15.47 -5.19
CA LYS A 125 -16.72 15.47 -6.62
C LYS A 125 -17.49 14.23 -7.05
N LEU A 126 -17.09 13.03 -6.59
CA LEU A 126 -17.80 11.78 -6.87
C LEU A 126 -19.25 11.83 -6.36
N GLN A 127 -19.48 12.35 -5.15
CA GLN A 127 -20.83 12.55 -4.60
C GLN A 127 -21.65 13.51 -5.46
N ASN A 128 -21.09 14.65 -5.88
CA ASN A 128 -21.75 15.60 -6.76
C ASN A 128 -22.05 15.00 -8.13
N MET A 129 -21.14 14.19 -8.69
CA MET A 129 -21.36 13.49 -9.95
C MET A 129 -22.51 12.51 -9.88
N GLN A 130 -22.68 11.79 -8.77
CA GLN A 130 -23.84 10.92 -8.56
C GLN A 130 -25.15 11.71 -8.57
N GLN A 131 -25.20 12.88 -7.92
CA GLN A 131 -26.36 13.74 -7.93
C GLN A 131 -26.68 14.30 -9.33
N ILE A 132 -25.66 14.73 -10.08
CA ILE A 132 -25.82 15.21 -11.46
C ILE A 132 -26.30 14.06 -12.37
N SER A 133 -25.76 12.85 -12.21
CA SER A 133 -26.20 11.68 -12.96
C SER A 133 -27.68 11.36 -12.70
N LEU A 134 -28.12 11.38 -11.44
CA LEU A 134 -29.52 11.18 -11.10
C LEU A 134 -30.42 12.26 -11.69
N ALA A 135 -30.04 13.55 -11.59
CA ALA A 135 -30.77 14.65 -12.19
C ALA A 135 -30.86 14.54 -13.72
N SER A 136 -29.77 14.11 -14.39
CA SER A 136 -29.77 13.90 -15.83
C SER A 136 -30.68 12.74 -16.27
N MET A 137 -30.74 11.67 -15.48
CA MET A 137 -31.70 10.56 -15.73
C MET A 137 -33.15 11.03 -15.64
N LEU A 138 -33.47 11.84 -14.65
CA LEU A 138 -34.82 12.43 -14.49
C LEU A 138 -35.14 13.38 -15.65
N ALA A 139 -34.21 14.24 -16.05
CA ALA A 139 -34.38 15.14 -17.19
C ALA A 139 -34.53 14.39 -18.50
N ALA A 140 -33.75 13.33 -18.73
CA ALA A 140 -33.86 12.44 -19.89
C ALA A 140 -35.24 11.75 -19.96
N GLY A 141 -35.74 11.23 -18.82
CA GLY A 141 -37.06 10.65 -18.71
C GLY A 141 -38.19 11.65 -19.00
N ALA A 142 -38.08 12.87 -18.47
CA ALA A 142 -39.04 13.94 -18.75
C ALA A 142 -39.04 14.37 -20.22
N ALA A 143 -37.86 14.50 -20.85
CA ALA A 143 -37.72 14.83 -22.26
C ALA A 143 -38.31 13.73 -23.18
N ALA A 144 -38.07 12.45 -22.86
CA ALA A 144 -38.68 11.33 -23.59
C ALA A 144 -40.21 11.32 -23.47
N ALA A 145 -40.72 11.58 -22.28
CA ALA A 145 -42.18 11.67 -22.02
C ALA A 145 -42.83 12.83 -22.76
N ALA A 146 -42.19 14.03 -22.76
CA ALA A 146 -42.73 15.23 -23.38
C ALA A 146 -42.68 15.21 -24.92
N THR A 147 -41.63 14.60 -25.49
CA THR A 147 -41.40 14.61 -26.96
C THR A 147 -41.83 13.31 -27.64
N GLY A 148 -42.08 12.23 -26.87
CA GLY A 148 -42.33 10.89 -27.40
C GLY A 148 -41.09 10.25 -28.08
N ARG A 149 -39.89 10.86 -27.92
CA ARG A 149 -38.66 10.50 -28.62
C ARG A 149 -37.60 9.98 -27.63
N ALA A 150 -37.22 8.73 -27.78
CA ALA A 150 -36.18 8.12 -26.96
C ALA A 150 -34.78 8.67 -27.27
N ASP A 151 -34.53 9.14 -28.50
CA ASP A 151 -33.26 9.75 -28.93
C ASP A 151 -32.93 11.04 -28.16
N ALA A 152 -33.93 11.84 -27.77
CA ALA A 152 -33.74 13.00 -26.93
C ALA A 152 -33.20 12.66 -25.54
N ALA A 153 -33.72 11.58 -24.94
CA ALA A 153 -33.22 11.08 -23.66
C ALA A 153 -31.79 10.58 -23.76
N ILE A 154 -31.48 9.81 -24.79
CA ILE A 154 -30.12 9.27 -25.06
C ILE A 154 -29.13 10.44 -25.26
N ALA A 155 -29.50 11.47 -26.02
CA ALA A 155 -28.64 12.64 -26.24
C ALA A 155 -28.30 13.39 -24.92
N ILE A 156 -29.29 13.57 -24.02
CA ILE A 156 -29.07 14.20 -22.71
C ILE A 156 -28.12 13.34 -21.87
N MET A 157 -28.33 12.02 -21.81
CA MET A 157 -27.50 11.12 -21.01
C MET A 157 -26.07 11.07 -21.53
N MET A 158 -25.85 10.89 -22.83
CA MET A 158 -24.53 10.85 -23.45
C MET A 158 -23.80 12.20 -23.32
N GLY A 159 -24.48 13.30 -23.52
CA GLY A 159 -23.93 14.66 -23.35
C GLY A 159 -23.48 14.93 -21.92
N THR A 160 -24.29 14.54 -20.94
CA THR A 160 -23.94 14.67 -19.52
C THR A 160 -22.74 13.79 -19.17
N GLN A 161 -22.75 12.52 -19.55
CA GLN A 161 -21.65 11.59 -19.27
C GLN A 161 -20.33 12.06 -19.89
N SER A 162 -20.35 12.52 -21.13
CA SER A 162 -19.17 13.07 -21.83
C SER A 162 -18.64 14.33 -21.13
N SER A 163 -19.53 15.24 -20.75
CA SER A 163 -19.15 16.46 -20.03
C SER A 163 -18.56 16.18 -18.65
N MET A 164 -19.13 15.21 -17.92
CA MET A 164 -18.61 14.74 -16.63
C MET A 164 -17.23 14.13 -16.76
N LEU A 165 -17.02 13.27 -17.75
CA LEU A 165 -15.73 12.64 -18.02
C LEU A 165 -14.65 13.69 -18.34
N ASN A 166 -14.94 14.63 -19.24
CA ASN A 166 -14.03 15.72 -19.60
C ASN A 166 -13.69 16.60 -18.40
N ALA A 167 -14.68 16.95 -17.57
CA ALA A 167 -14.46 17.73 -16.35
C ALA A 167 -13.62 16.95 -15.32
N MET A 168 -13.79 15.64 -15.22
CA MET A 168 -12.99 14.78 -14.36
C MET A 168 -11.53 14.72 -14.82
N LEU A 169 -11.30 14.51 -16.10
CA LEU A 169 -9.95 14.44 -16.69
C LEU A 169 -9.20 15.77 -16.54
N ALA A 170 -9.86 16.89 -16.85
CA ALA A 170 -9.26 18.23 -16.71
C ALA A 170 -8.88 18.54 -15.26
N TYR A 171 -9.73 18.16 -14.32
CA TYR A 171 -9.47 18.34 -12.89
C TYR A 171 -8.31 17.46 -12.43
N GLN A 172 -8.24 16.23 -12.88
CA GLN A 172 -7.15 15.31 -12.55
C GLN A 172 -5.80 15.86 -13.03
N VAL A 173 -5.72 16.41 -14.23
CA VAL A 173 -4.49 17.04 -14.76
C VAL A 173 -4.02 18.20 -13.87
N GLU A 174 -4.94 19.06 -13.40
CA GLU A 174 -4.61 20.19 -12.53
C GLU A 174 -4.14 19.74 -11.13
N GLU A 175 -4.78 18.71 -10.57
CA GLU A 175 -4.35 18.12 -9.29
C GLU A 175 -2.95 17.51 -9.38
N GLU A 176 -2.66 16.80 -10.47
CA GLU A 176 -1.33 16.22 -10.72
C GLU A 176 -0.26 17.30 -10.84
N ARG A 177 -0.55 18.39 -11.57
CA ARG A 177 0.35 19.53 -11.67
C ARG A 177 0.61 20.19 -10.30
N SER A 178 -0.42 20.41 -9.53
CA SER A 178 -0.32 20.96 -8.17
C SER A 178 0.49 20.06 -7.25
N ALA A 179 0.31 18.73 -7.35
CA ALA A 179 1.09 17.76 -6.59
C ALA A 179 2.57 17.76 -7.01
N ASP A 180 2.88 17.84 -8.32
CA ASP A 180 4.24 17.94 -8.84
C ASP A 180 4.96 19.20 -8.34
N GLU A 181 4.29 20.38 -8.41
CA GLU A 181 4.84 21.64 -7.92
C GLU A 181 5.11 21.60 -6.41
N SER A 182 4.19 21.00 -5.65
CA SER A 182 4.34 20.79 -4.20
C SER A 182 5.51 19.86 -3.90
N ALA A 183 5.61 18.73 -4.62
CA ALA A 183 6.70 17.76 -4.47
C ALA A 183 8.07 18.39 -4.71
N VAL A 184 8.23 19.18 -5.79
CA VAL A 184 9.49 19.86 -6.08
C VAL A 184 9.87 20.83 -4.96
N LYS A 185 8.91 21.61 -4.44
CA LYS A 185 9.14 22.52 -3.30
C LYS A 185 9.53 21.75 -2.02
N LEU A 186 8.89 20.63 -1.74
CA LEU A 186 9.19 19.79 -0.57
C LEU A 186 10.59 19.17 -0.69
N LEU A 187 10.93 18.61 -1.85
CA LEU A 187 12.26 18.04 -2.10
C LEU A 187 13.35 19.12 -1.95
N GLN A 188 13.14 20.31 -2.47
CA GLN A 188 14.06 21.43 -2.29
C GLN A 188 14.22 21.85 -0.82
N LYS A 189 13.11 21.95 -0.06
CA LYS A 189 13.15 22.25 1.38
C LYS A 189 13.86 21.18 2.21
N THR A 190 13.89 19.94 1.72
CA THR A 190 14.55 18.81 2.37
C THR A 190 15.92 18.47 1.79
N GLU A 191 16.46 19.36 0.97
CA GLU A 191 17.79 19.22 0.33
C GLU A 191 17.91 17.97 -0.55
N GLN A 192 16.78 17.54 -1.17
CA GLN A 192 16.71 16.38 -2.04
C GLN A 192 16.52 16.80 -3.50
N SER A 193 17.02 15.96 -4.41
CA SER A 193 16.93 16.21 -5.86
C SER A 193 15.57 15.85 -6.43
N PRO A 194 14.90 16.69 -7.22
CA PRO A 194 13.72 16.31 -7.99
C PRO A 194 14.01 15.28 -9.10
N ALA A 195 15.28 14.99 -9.38
CA ALA A 195 15.67 14.04 -10.42
C ALA A 195 15.11 12.61 -10.19
N GLY A 196 14.96 12.20 -8.94
CA GLY A 196 14.34 10.91 -8.61
C GLY A 196 12.90 10.83 -9.09
N MET A 197 12.09 11.83 -8.78
CA MET A 197 10.70 11.91 -9.24
C MET A 197 10.61 11.92 -10.77
N ARG A 198 11.45 12.71 -11.45
CA ARG A 198 11.56 12.70 -12.91
C ARG A 198 11.90 11.31 -13.46
N ASN A 199 12.88 10.62 -12.88
CA ASN A 199 13.32 9.30 -13.32
C ASN A 199 12.21 8.27 -13.17
N PHE A 200 11.51 8.31 -12.03
CA PHE A 200 10.36 7.44 -11.77
C PHE A 200 9.23 7.68 -12.78
N MET A 201 8.88 8.93 -13.06
CA MET A 201 7.86 9.28 -14.05
C MET A 201 8.23 8.82 -15.47
N LYS A 202 9.50 9.01 -15.89
CA LYS A 202 10.00 8.48 -17.17
C LYS A 202 9.96 6.95 -17.24
N LYS A 203 10.16 6.28 -16.11
CA LYS A 203 10.05 4.81 -16.01
C LYS A 203 8.62 4.35 -16.25
N ILE A 204 7.64 5.02 -15.64
CA ILE A 204 6.21 4.75 -15.84
C ILE A 204 5.81 5.00 -17.31
N ASP A 205 6.19 6.15 -17.89
CA ASP A 205 5.91 6.47 -19.28
C ASP A 205 6.46 5.39 -20.23
N ARG A 206 7.70 4.93 -20.00
CA ARG A 206 8.30 3.84 -20.78
C ARG A 206 7.52 2.54 -20.65
N GLN A 207 7.10 2.16 -19.46
CA GLN A 207 6.29 0.94 -19.27
C GLN A 207 4.95 1.02 -19.98
N ASN A 208 4.29 2.18 -19.93
CA ASN A 208 3.01 2.39 -20.63
C ASN A 208 3.14 2.27 -22.14
N ARG A 209 4.25 2.77 -22.71
CA ARG A 209 4.52 2.64 -24.15
C ARG A 209 4.78 1.20 -24.57
N LEU A 210 5.34 0.38 -23.69
CA LEU A 210 5.66 -1.02 -23.98
C LEU A 210 4.47 -1.96 -23.77
N ASN A 211 3.68 -1.75 -22.72
CA ASN A 211 2.64 -2.70 -22.26
C ASN A 211 1.21 -2.19 -22.52
N GLY A 212 1.04 -0.95 -22.98
CA GLY A 212 -0.27 -0.29 -23.10
C GLY A 212 -0.75 0.37 -21.81
N ILE A 213 -1.57 1.43 -21.97
CA ILE A 213 -2.04 2.32 -20.88
C ILE A 213 -2.92 1.57 -19.84
N ALA A 214 -3.58 0.47 -20.26
CA ALA A 214 -4.56 -0.22 -19.44
C ALA A 214 -3.96 -1.04 -18.28
N GLU A 215 -2.67 -1.35 -18.32
CA GLU A 215 -2.05 -2.32 -17.39
C GLU A 215 -1.33 -1.70 -16.19
N ASN A 216 -1.07 -0.39 -16.19
CA ASN A 216 -0.37 0.25 -15.08
C ASN A 216 -1.34 1.01 -14.15
N PRO A 217 -1.58 0.54 -12.91
CA PRO A 217 -2.47 1.19 -11.96
C PRO A 217 -2.10 2.64 -11.65
N TYR A 218 -0.80 2.95 -11.55
CA TYR A 218 -0.33 4.32 -11.29
C TYR A 218 -0.73 5.29 -12.40
N PHE A 219 -0.63 4.89 -13.66
CA PHE A 219 -1.02 5.75 -14.77
C PHE A 219 -2.52 6.07 -14.79
N ARG A 220 -3.34 5.15 -14.28
CA ARG A 220 -4.80 5.36 -14.18
C ARG A 220 -5.17 6.40 -13.14
N THR A 221 -4.41 6.46 -12.06
CA THR A 221 -4.62 7.44 -10.96
C THR A 221 -3.80 8.72 -11.16
N HIS A 222 -2.61 8.60 -11.80
CA HIS A 222 -1.66 9.70 -12.01
C HIS A 222 -1.21 9.77 -13.48
N PRO A 223 -2.01 10.35 -14.39
CA PRO A 223 -1.67 10.42 -15.81
C PRO A 223 -0.33 11.11 -16.04
N VAL A 224 0.57 10.41 -16.71
CA VAL A 224 1.89 10.95 -17.09
C VAL A 224 1.78 11.66 -18.43
N THR A 225 1.98 12.98 -18.42
CA THR A 225 1.97 13.80 -19.63
C THR A 225 3.38 14.30 -19.99
N ALA A 226 3.59 14.63 -21.26
CA ALA A 226 4.86 15.22 -21.72
C ALA A 226 5.16 16.55 -20.99
N GLU A 227 4.11 17.32 -20.65
CA GLU A 227 4.22 18.57 -19.90
C GLU A 227 4.77 18.33 -18.47
N ARG A 228 4.24 17.35 -17.74
CA ARG A 228 4.71 16.97 -16.41
C ARG A 228 6.17 16.52 -16.44
N ILE A 229 6.54 15.67 -17.43
CA ILE A 229 7.94 15.24 -17.61
C ILE A 229 8.84 16.44 -17.88
N SER A 230 8.43 17.38 -18.73
CA SER A 230 9.19 18.58 -19.05
C SER A 230 9.36 19.50 -17.84
N PHE A 231 8.32 19.68 -17.05
CA PHE A 231 8.37 20.43 -15.78
C PHE A 231 9.43 19.81 -14.83
N LEU A 232 9.37 18.51 -14.61
CA LEU A 232 10.30 17.81 -13.72
C LEU A 232 11.74 17.78 -14.28
N ASP A 233 11.92 17.71 -15.60
CA ASP A 233 13.24 17.84 -16.23
C ASP A 233 13.85 19.22 -15.96
N ASN A 234 13.05 20.28 -16.03
CA ASN A 234 13.48 21.64 -15.72
C ASN A 234 13.83 21.79 -14.22
N ALA A 235 12.95 21.30 -13.34
CA ALA A 235 13.18 21.35 -11.90
C ALA A 235 14.46 20.59 -11.50
N ALA A 236 14.69 19.41 -12.10
CA ALA A 236 15.89 18.62 -11.84
C ALA A 236 17.19 19.30 -12.33
N ARG A 237 17.15 20.00 -13.49
CA ARG A 237 18.31 20.77 -13.98
C ARG A 237 18.63 22.00 -13.16
N GLN A 238 17.63 22.64 -12.59
CA GLN A 238 17.77 23.87 -11.80
C GLN A 238 18.01 23.59 -10.32
N SER A 239 17.88 22.33 -9.88
CA SER A 239 18.08 21.97 -8.48
C SER A 239 19.55 22.12 -8.07
N PRO A 240 19.83 22.79 -6.94
CA PRO A 240 21.18 22.84 -6.37
C PRO A 240 21.58 21.50 -5.71
N PHE A 241 20.62 20.59 -5.50
CA PHE A 241 20.85 19.33 -4.83
C PHE A 241 21.05 18.22 -5.87
N PRO A 242 22.20 17.53 -5.86
CA PRO A 242 22.48 16.44 -6.79
C PRO A 242 21.66 15.19 -6.46
N ALA A 243 21.31 14.41 -7.48
CA ALA A 243 20.81 13.06 -7.26
C ALA A 243 21.94 12.15 -6.75
N PRO A 244 21.62 11.10 -5.97
CA PRO A 244 22.59 10.07 -5.62
C PRO A 244 23.25 9.47 -6.87
N THR A 245 24.54 9.25 -6.84
CA THR A 245 25.27 8.60 -7.94
C THR A 245 25.11 7.08 -7.91
N HIS A 246 24.89 6.54 -6.72
CA HIS A 246 24.68 5.12 -6.47
C HIS A 246 23.60 4.93 -5.39
N PRO A 247 22.77 3.88 -5.47
CA PRO A 247 21.85 3.55 -4.40
C PRO A 247 22.60 3.13 -3.13
N SER A 248 22.03 3.41 -1.96
CA SER A 248 22.60 3.00 -0.68
C SER A 248 22.55 1.47 -0.51
N ASN A 249 23.48 0.93 0.29
CA ASN A 249 23.47 -0.49 0.64
C ASN A 249 22.17 -0.90 1.36
N GLU A 250 21.60 -0.02 2.16
CA GLU A 250 20.33 -0.23 2.80
C GLU A 250 19.21 -0.43 1.77
N PHE A 251 19.08 0.48 0.81
CA PHE A 251 18.07 0.36 -0.23
C PHE A 251 18.27 -0.90 -1.09
N LEU A 252 19.51 -1.22 -1.45
CA LEU A 252 19.82 -2.45 -2.19
C LEU A 252 19.47 -3.70 -1.37
N ARG A 253 19.68 -3.70 -0.04
CA ARG A 253 19.34 -4.80 0.85
C ARG A 253 17.82 -4.99 0.94
N ILE A 254 17.04 -3.92 1.05
CA ILE A 254 15.57 -3.97 1.02
C ILE A 254 15.07 -4.55 -0.30
N LYS A 255 15.59 -4.07 -1.44
CA LYS A 255 15.25 -4.64 -2.76
C LYS A 255 15.56 -6.12 -2.86
N ALA A 256 16.72 -6.53 -2.35
CA ALA A 256 17.16 -7.92 -2.35
C ALA A 256 16.26 -8.80 -1.46
N LYS A 257 15.88 -8.30 -0.27
CA LYS A 257 14.94 -8.95 0.66
C LYS A 257 13.57 -9.15 0.03
N LEU A 258 12.98 -8.06 -0.51
CA LEU A 258 11.67 -8.12 -1.16
C LEU A 258 11.68 -9.09 -2.37
N SER A 259 12.68 -8.97 -3.27
CA SER A 259 12.85 -9.94 -4.36
C SER A 259 12.94 -11.38 -3.84
N ALA A 260 13.71 -11.60 -2.78
CA ALA A 260 13.95 -12.94 -2.24
C ALA A 260 12.70 -13.58 -1.61
N PHE A 261 11.81 -12.79 -1.01
CA PHE A 261 10.54 -13.28 -0.47
C PHE A 261 9.45 -13.43 -1.51
N MET A 262 9.42 -12.57 -2.54
CA MET A 262 8.27 -12.44 -3.44
C MET A 262 8.45 -13.13 -4.79
N GLU A 263 9.67 -13.12 -5.33
CA GLU A 263 9.95 -13.71 -6.64
C GLU A 263 10.22 -15.23 -6.53
N GLU A 264 10.21 -15.89 -7.68
CA GLU A 264 10.60 -17.30 -7.77
C GLU A 264 12.07 -17.49 -7.39
N PRO A 265 12.41 -18.46 -6.52
CA PRO A 265 13.78 -18.69 -6.02
C PRO A 265 14.86 -18.75 -7.09
N ARG A 266 14.58 -19.40 -8.23
CA ARG A 266 15.55 -19.52 -9.33
C ARG A 266 15.85 -18.18 -9.98
N LYS A 267 14.85 -17.33 -10.19
CA LYS A 267 15.02 -15.99 -10.75
C LYS A 267 15.83 -15.11 -9.81
N VAL A 268 15.57 -15.20 -8.50
CA VAL A 268 16.36 -14.47 -7.50
C VAL A 268 17.82 -14.89 -7.52
N LEU A 269 18.12 -16.20 -7.61
CA LEU A 269 19.51 -16.68 -7.69
C LEU A 269 20.20 -16.35 -9.03
N GLN A 270 19.46 -16.06 -10.09
CA GLN A 270 20.03 -15.49 -11.31
C GLN A 270 20.40 -14.01 -11.14
N LYS A 271 19.55 -13.26 -10.42
CA LYS A 271 19.75 -11.83 -10.12
C LYS A 271 20.83 -11.60 -9.06
N TYR A 272 20.89 -12.49 -8.07
CA TYR A 272 21.84 -12.49 -6.95
C TYR A 272 22.57 -13.83 -6.90
N PRO A 273 23.49 -14.10 -7.86
CA PRO A 273 24.15 -15.40 -7.95
C PRO A 273 25.08 -15.66 -6.76
N PRO A 274 25.39 -16.92 -6.41
CA PRO A 274 26.28 -17.25 -5.29
C PRO A 274 27.70 -16.70 -5.43
N SER A 275 28.10 -16.25 -6.63
CA SER A 275 29.37 -15.54 -6.88
C SER A 275 29.32 -14.09 -6.40
N ASP A 276 28.15 -13.47 -6.30
CA ASP A 276 28.01 -12.13 -5.74
C ASP A 276 28.11 -12.18 -4.22
N LYS A 277 29.13 -11.53 -3.67
CA LYS A 277 29.46 -11.52 -2.24
C LYS A 277 29.02 -10.22 -1.54
N SER A 278 28.32 -9.33 -2.24
CA SER A 278 27.78 -8.12 -1.61
C SER A 278 26.77 -8.48 -0.50
N THR A 279 26.63 -7.64 0.51
CA THR A 279 25.67 -7.82 1.61
C THR A 279 24.24 -8.01 1.09
N PRO A 280 23.73 -7.18 0.14
CA PRO A 280 22.38 -7.37 -0.42
C PRO A 280 22.22 -8.75 -1.11
N ALA A 281 23.21 -9.19 -1.89
CA ALA A 281 23.12 -10.45 -2.59
C ALA A 281 23.13 -11.64 -1.64
N ARG A 282 24.02 -11.65 -0.65
CA ARG A 282 24.08 -12.70 0.38
C ARG A 282 22.79 -12.74 1.22
N TYR A 283 22.21 -11.58 1.52
CA TYR A 283 20.95 -11.52 2.24
C TYR A 283 19.81 -12.18 1.42
N ALA A 284 19.70 -11.85 0.12
CA ALA A 284 18.76 -12.52 -0.78
C ALA A 284 19.03 -14.04 -0.87
N GLN A 285 20.29 -14.45 -1.01
CA GLN A 285 20.69 -15.87 -1.06
C GLN A 285 20.27 -16.62 0.22
N ALA A 286 20.46 -16.01 1.41
CA ALA A 286 20.06 -16.60 2.68
C ALA A 286 18.55 -16.85 2.73
N ILE A 287 17.75 -15.86 2.33
CA ILE A 287 16.28 -15.95 2.27
C ILE A 287 15.84 -17.03 1.27
N VAL A 288 16.44 -17.04 0.07
CA VAL A 288 16.11 -18.04 -0.96
C VAL A 288 16.44 -19.44 -0.49
N PHE A 289 17.61 -19.66 0.14
CA PHE A 289 17.96 -20.96 0.67
C PHE A 289 17.03 -21.41 1.80
N PHE A 290 16.57 -20.48 2.64
CA PHE A 290 15.53 -20.77 3.63
C PHE A 290 14.23 -21.23 2.95
N ARG A 291 13.72 -20.49 1.96
CA ARG A 291 12.51 -20.84 1.20
C ARG A 291 12.64 -22.17 0.44
N MET A 292 13.85 -22.56 0.08
CA MET A 292 14.18 -23.86 -0.54
C MET A 292 14.44 -24.95 0.50
N LEU A 293 14.22 -24.71 1.80
CA LEU A 293 14.50 -25.64 2.92
C LEU A 293 15.97 -26.04 3.06
N LYS A 294 16.90 -25.27 2.48
CA LYS A 294 18.34 -25.45 2.61
C LYS A 294 18.89 -24.72 3.84
N LEU A 295 18.38 -25.10 5.01
CA LEU A 295 18.58 -24.36 6.27
C LEU A 295 20.05 -24.16 6.63
N ASN A 296 20.90 -25.18 6.44
CA ASN A 296 22.33 -25.06 6.77
C ASN A 296 23.02 -23.98 5.92
N GLN A 297 22.65 -23.86 4.63
CA GLN A 297 23.22 -22.85 3.74
C GLN A 297 22.72 -21.46 4.11
N SER A 298 21.43 -21.32 4.40
CA SER A 298 20.82 -20.07 4.86
C SER A 298 21.47 -19.56 6.15
N LEU A 299 21.52 -20.40 7.19
CA LEU A 299 22.08 -20.02 8.50
C LEU A 299 23.59 -19.75 8.43
N LYS A 300 24.35 -20.46 7.57
CA LYS A 300 25.76 -20.16 7.35
C LYS A 300 25.95 -18.72 6.85
N ILE A 301 25.23 -18.35 5.81
CA ILE A 301 25.31 -16.99 5.22
C ILE A 301 24.87 -15.93 6.25
N LEU A 302 23.77 -16.17 6.99
CA LEU A 302 23.32 -15.24 8.01
C LEU A 302 24.34 -15.06 9.14
N ASN A 303 25.00 -16.12 9.58
CA ASN A 303 26.05 -16.04 10.58
C ASN A 303 27.25 -15.21 10.09
N GLU A 304 27.61 -15.33 8.82
CA GLU A 304 28.65 -14.50 8.20
C GLU A 304 28.23 -13.02 8.15
N LEU A 305 26.99 -12.74 7.74
CA LEU A 305 26.45 -11.37 7.72
C LEU A 305 26.38 -10.75 9.11
N ILE A 306 25.95 -11.51 10.12
CA ILE A 306 25.92 -11.04 11.53
C ILE A 306 27.34 -10.78 12.06
N ALA A 307 28.31 -11.62 11.68
CA ALA A 307 29.69 -11.39 12.10
C ALA A 307 30.29 -10.11 11.50
N GLU A 308 29.89 -9.73 10.28
CA GLU A 308 30.33 -8.52 9.59
C GLU A 308 29.57 -7.26 10.07
N GLU A 309 28.26 -7.37 10.33
CA GLU A 309 27.36 -6.30 10.78
C GLU A 309 26.62 -6.71 12.07
N PRO A 310 27.29 -6.81 13.23
CA PRO A 310 26.70 -7.32 14.47
C PRO A 310 25.61 -6.42 15.06
N GLU A 311 25.59 -5.16 14.67
CA GLU A 311 24.57 -4.18 15.09
C GLU A 311 23.38 -4.09 14.12
N ASN A 312 23.30 -4.96 13.11
CA ASN A 312 22.18 -4.99 12.18
C ASN A 312 21.03 -5.86 12.74
N PRO A 313 19.93 -5.25 13.21
CA PRO A 313 18.86 -5.98 13.87
C PRO A 313 18.10 -6.92 12.91
N TYR A 314 18.08 -6.61 11.63
CA TYR A 314 17.29 -7.33 10.63
C TYR A 314 17.86 -8.72 10.30
N PHE A 315 19.18 -8.91 10.45
CA PHE A 315 19.79 -10.23 10.29
C PHE A 315 19.45 -11.16 11.45
N HIS A 316 19.40 -10.61 12.67
CA HIS A 316 18.94 -11.34 13.85
C HIS A 316 17.45 -11.66 13.76
N GLU A 317 16.64 -10.71 13.31
CA GLU A 317 15.19 -10.92 13.10
C GLU A 317 14.95 -12.07 12.10
N LEU A 318 15.57 -12.03 10.91
CA LEU A 318 15.45 -13.11 9.92
C LEU A 318 15.92 -14.46 10.47
N LYS A 319 17.03 -14.48 11.22
CA LYS A 319 17.52 -15.73 11.84
C LYS A 319 16.55 -16.25 12.90
N GLY A 320 15.95 -15.36 13.67
CA GLY A 320 14.87 -15.67 14.60
C GLY A 320 13.66 -16.28 13.90
N GLN A 321 13.23 -15.67 12.79
CA GLN A 321 12.14 -16.17 11.95
C GLN A 321 12.43 -17.61 11.45
N ILE A 322 13.62 -17.83 10.90
CA ILE A 322 14.03 -19.17 10.42
C ILE A 322 13.96 -20.19 11.55
N PHE A 323 14.45 -19.86 12.74
CA PHE A 323 14.36 -20.74 13.89
C PHE A 323 12.93 -20.97 14.35
N MET A 324 12.11 -19.95 14.38
CA MET A 324 10.70 -20.02 14.75
C MET A 324 9.92 -20.94 13.82
N GLU A 325 10.04 -20.73 12.51
CA GLU A 325 9.35 -21.52 11.48
C GLU A 325 9.86 -22.99 11.39
N THR A 326 11.06 -23.25 11.91
CA THR A 326 11.62 -24.62 11.99
C THR A 326 11.46 -25.27 13.35
N GLY A 327 10.66 -24.70 14.26
CA GLY A 327 10.36 -25.25 15.58
C GLY A 327 11.50 -25.15 16.62
N LYS A 328 12.53 -24.38 16.30
CA LYS A 328 13.66 -24.12 17.23
C LYS A 328 13.40 -22.92 18.09
N ILE A 329 12.43 -23.05 19.02
CA ILE A 329 11.86 -21.92 19.75
C ILE A 329 12.89 -21.18 20.62
N LYS A 330 13.71 -21.88 21.41
CA LYS A 330 14.75 -21.25 22.27
C LYS A 330 15.78 -20.46 21.45
N PRO A 331 16.38 -20.98 20.36
CA PRO A 331 17.20 -20.20 19.46
C PRO A 331 16.47 -19.00 18.83
N ALA A 332 15.19 -19.15 18.44
CA ALA A 332 14.40 -18.06 17.90
C ALA A 332 14.25 -16.92 18.91
N ARG A 333 13.89 -17.24 20.14
CA ARG A 333 13.77 -16.29 21.26
C ARG A 333 15.08 -15.51 21.47
N THR A 334 16.23 -16.20 21.45
CA THR A 334 17.54 -15.54 21.60
C THR A 334 17.81 -14.53 20.50
N GLU A 335 17.54 -14.89 19.24
CA GLU A 335 17.78 -14.00 18.12
C GLU A 335 16.79 -12.82 18.10
N TYR A 336 15.50 -13.02 18.38
CA TYR A 336 14.54 -11.94 18.52
C TYR A 336 14.85 -11.00 19.68
N GLN A 337 15.37 -11.53 20.79
CA GLN A 337 15.82 -10.74 21.93
C GLN A 337 17.01 -9.85 21.54
N LYS A 338 17.96 -10.38 20.73
CA LYS A 338 19.08 -9.61 20.19
C LYS A 338 18.57 -8.54 19.21
N ALA A 339 17.68 -8.88 18.26
CA ALA A 339 17.08 -7.92 17.35
C ALA A 339 16.38 -6.77 18.08
N LEU A 340 15.57 -7.09 19.11
CA LEU A 340 14.87 -6.11 19.92
C LEU A 340 15.84 -5.25 20.75
N SER A 341 16.94 -5.81 21.28
CA SER A 341 17.96 -5.02 21.99
C SER A 341 18.62 -3.96 21.12
N LEU A 342 18.74 -4.22 19.80
CA LEU A 342 19.30 -3.31 18.81
C LEU A 342 18.26 -2.27 18.31
N LEU A 343 16.97 -2.62 18.36
CA LEU A 343 15.87 -1.74 17.95
C LEU A 343 14.72 -1.81 18.97
N PRO A 344 14.88 -1.23 20.19
CA PRO A 344 13.97 -1.44 21.32
C PRO A 344 12.53 -0.95 21.10
N ASN A 345 12.34 0.01 20.21
CA ASN A 345 11.03 0.61 19.92
C ASN A 345 10.31 -0.03 18.73
N SER A 346 10.80 -1.16 18.21
CA SER A 346 10.11 -1.88 17.14
C SER A 346 8.94 -2.68 17.70
N ALA A 347 7.72 -2.25 17.39
CA ALA A 347 6.51 -2.97 17.75
C ALA A 347 6.47 -4.37 17.11
N LEU A 348 6.96 -4.52 15.87
CA LEU A 348 7.06 -5.80 15.17
C LEU A 348 8.01 -6.76 15.90
N PHE A 349 9.19 -6.31 16.28
CA PHE A 349 10.14 -7.16 17.02
C PHE A 349 9.64 -7.54 18.40
N GLN A 350 8.89 -6.64 19.07
CA GLN A 350 8.21 -6.94 20.32
C GLN A 350 7.18 -8.06 20.16
N ILE A 351 6.38 -8.03 19.06
CA ILE A 351 5.40 -9.05 18.74
C ILE A 351 6.09 -10.39 18.40
N ASN A 352 7.17 -10.37 17.62
CA ASN A 352 7.95 -11.57 17.27
C ASN A 352 8.56 -12.22 18.53
N LEU A 353 9.13 -11.42 19.42
CA LEU A 353 9.66 -11.92 20.68
C LEU A 353 8.55 -12.48 21.58
N ALA A 354 7.40 -11.79 21.68
CA ALA A 354 6.26 -12.25 22.46
C ALA A 354 5.75 -13.62 21.96
N GLN A 355 5.68 -13.81 20.64
CA GLN A 355 5.36 -15.11 20.06
C GLN A 355 6.35 -16.19 20.52
N ALA A 356 7.66 -15.94 20.41
CA ALA A 356 8.68 -16.91 20.79
C ALA A 356 8.65 -17.23 22.29
N VAL A 357 8.36 -16.23 23.13
CA VAL A 357 8.20 -16.46 24.59
C VAL A 357 6.99 -17.34 24.88
N LEU A 358 5.84 -17.05 24.27
CA LEU A 358 4.61 -17.82 24.48
C LEU A 358 4.71 -19.28 23.99
N GLU A 359 5.57 -19.55 23.02
CA GLU A 359 5.84 -20.93 22.52
C GLU A 359 6.92 -21.68 23.36
N ASP A 360 7.67 -21.00 24.23
CA ASP A 360 8.78 -21.58 25.05
C ASP A 360 8.33 -21.97 26.46
N ASN A 361 7.05 -22.30 26.66
CA ASN A 361 6.48 -22.65 27.97
C ASN A 361 6.79 -21.61 29.06
N PRO A 362 6.33 -20.37 28.93
CA PRO A 362 6.69 -19.27 29.81
C PRO A 362 6.17 -19.48 31.23
N ASN A 363 6.94 -19.06 32.20
CA ASN A 363 6.50 -18.94 33.60
C ASN A 363 5.60 -17.70 33.79
N ARG A 364 5.02 -17.54 35.01
CA ARG A 364 4.11 -16.44 35.29
C ARG A 364 4.71 -15.05 35.05
N ASN A 365 5.94 -14.83 35.49
CA ASN A 365 6.62 -13.53 35.33
C ASN A 365 6.87 -13.21 33.86
N GLU A 366 7.22 -14.21 33.03
CA GLU A 366 7.38 -14.06 31.61
C GLU A 366 6.06 -13.74 30.91
N LEU A 367 4.95 -14.34 31.35
CA LEU A 367 3.62 -14.03 30.84
C LEU A 367 3.21 -12.59 31.15
N GLU A 368 3.42 -12.14 32.43
CA GLU A 368 3.13 -10.77 32.86
C GLU A 368 3.93 -9.76 32.03
N HIS A 369 5.22 -9.97 31.88
CA HIS A 369 6.08 -9.12 31.07
C HIS A 369 5.70 -9.13 29.56
N THR A 370 5.33 -10.30 29.04
CA THR A 370 4.88 -10.43 27.64
C THR A 370 3.58 -9.66 27.41
N ALA A 371 2.62 -9.74 28.35
CA ALA A 371 1.37 -8.98 28.26
C ALA A 371 1.63 -7.46 28.32
N GLU A 372 2.55 -7.00 29.17
CA GLU A 372 2.95 -5.60 29.25
C GLU A 372 3.56 -5.11 27.92
N ILE A 373 4.53 -5.85 27.37
CA ILE A 373 5.16 -5.53 26.08
C ILE A 373 4.12 -5.48 24.96
N LEU A 374 3.23 -6.46 24.86
CA LEU A 374 2.19 -6.51 23.83
C LEU A 374 1.21 -5.35 23.96
N ASN A 375 0.75 -5.01 25.18
CA ASN A 375 -0.09 -3.82 25.39
C ASN A 375 0.57 -2.55 24.88
N LYS A 376 1.85 -2.33 25.23
CA LYS A 376 2.61 -1.17 24.77
C LYS A 376 2.79 -1.16 23.25
N SER A 377 3.08 -2.31 22.69
CA SER A 377 3.25 -2.52 21.23
C SER A 377 1.98 -2.18 20.46
N LEU A 378 0.83 -2.69 20.93
CA LEU A 378 -0.48 -2.52 20.30
C LEU A 378 -1.01 -1.09 20.40
N LEU A 379 -0.62 -0.32 21.43
CA LEU A 379 -0.87 1.12 21.51
C LEU A 379 -0.07 1.90 20.47
N GLN A 380 1.16 1.45 20.20
CA GLN A 380 2.02 2.09 19.19
C GLN A 380 1.61 1.69 17.78
N ARG A 381 1.28 0.42 17.56
CA ARG A 381 0.92 -0.16 16.26
C ARG A 381 -0.20 -1.17 16.47
N PRO A 382 -1.42 -0.87 16.01
CA PRO A 382 -2.49 -1.86 15.99
C PRO A 382 -2.11 -3.03 15.07
N ASP A 383 -1.94 -4.20 15.64
CA ASP A 383 -1.57 -5.43 14.94
C ASP A 383 -2.53 -6.56 15.30
N THR A 384 -3.13 -7.17 14.27
CA THR A 384 -4.13 -8.22 14.47
C THR A 384 -3.55 -9.44 15.19
N TYR A 385 -2.37 -9.87 14.78
CA TYR A 385 -1.73 -11.03 15.40
C TYR A 385 -1.27 -10.74 16.85
N GLY A 386 -0.82 -9.51 17.11
CA GLY A 386 -0.48 -9.05 18.45
C GLY A 386 -1.64 -9.16 19.42
N TRP A 387 -2.88 -8.87 19.00
CA TRP A 387 -4.07 -9.07 19.83
C TRP A 387 -4.33 -10.55 20.16
N LEU A 388 -4.12 -11.46 19.20
CA LEU A 388 -4.20 -12.90 19.46
C LEU A 388 -3.16 -13.33 20.49
N LEU A 389 -1.91 -12.88 20.38
CA LEU A 389 -0.86 -13.20 21.33
C LEU A 389 -1.17 -12.63 22.74
N LEU A 390 -1.73 -11.43 22.81
CA LEU A 390 -2.12 -10.80 24.08
C LEU A 390 -3.23 -11.61 24.76
N SER A 391 -4.22 -12.08 24.02
CA SER A 391 -5.25 -12.98 24.56
C SER A 391 -4.64 -14.26 25.13
N ARG A 392 -3.66 -14.86 24.44
CA ARG A 392 -2.95 -16.06 24.92
C ARG A 392 -2.15 -15.77 26.20
N ALA A 393 -1.46 -14.63 26.27
CA ALA A 393 -0.70 -14.23 27.47
C ALA A 393 -1.60 -14.09 28.70
N TYR A 394 -2.73 -13.38 28.58
CA TYR A 394 -3.72 -13.24 29.65
C TYR A 394 -4.40 -14.56 30.01
N GLY A 395 -4.67 -15.42 29.01
CA GLY A 395 -5.18 -16.78 29.24
C GLY A 395 -4.24 -17.61 30.11
N GLY A 396 -2.92 -17.56 29.85
CA GLY A 396 -1.90 -18.22 30.67
C GLY A 396 -1.78 -17.67 32.08
N LEU A 397 -2.17 -16.41 32.32
CA LEU A 397 -2.25 -15.77 33.63
C LEU A 397 -3.56 -16.07 34.37
N ASN A 398 -4.52 -16.74 33.74
CA ASN A 398 -5.89 -16.93 34.21
C ASN A 398 -6.69 -15.62 34.34
N ASP A 399 -6.27 -14.57 33.63
CA ASP A 399 -7.00 -13.30 33.53
C ASP A 399 -8.03 -13.38 32.39
N THR A 400 -9.17 -14.02 32.70
CA THR A 400 -10.24 -14.26 31.72
C THR A 400 -10.82 -12.96 31.15
N ALA A 401 -10.90 -11.89 31.95
CA ALA A 401 -11.47 -10.63 31.49
C ALA A 401 -10.64 -9.99 30.40
N ASN A 402 -9.34 -9.82 30.64
CA ASN A 402 -8.42 -9.24 29.64
C ASN A 402 -8.16 -10.19 28.47
N SER A 403 -8.16 -11.51 28.67
CA SER A 403 -8.07 -12.50 27.61
C SER A 403 -9.25 -12.39 26.63
N ASN A 404 -10.49 -12.31 27.14
CA ASN A 404 -11.69 -12.15 26.32
C ASN A 404 -11.72 -10.79 25.59
N TYR A 405 -11.28 -9.71 26.26
CA TYR A 405 -11.16 -8.41 25.62
C TYR A 405 -10.19 -8.47 24.41
N ALA A 406 -9.00 -9.01 24.61
CA ALA A 406 -8.01 -9.13 23.54
C ALA A 406 -8.50 -10.07 22.40
N ALA A 407 -9.22 -11.14 22.74
CA ALA A 407 -9.83 -12.02 21.74
C ALA A 407 -10.93 -11.31 20.92
N ALA A 408 -11.75 -10.47 21.56
CA ALA A 408 -12.76 -9.67 20.88
C ALA A 408 -12.11 -8.65 19.90
N GLU A 409 -11.04 -7.98 20.32
CA GLU A 409 -10.27 -7.06 19.48
C GLU A 409 -9.66 -7.77 18.25
N TYR A 410 -9.15 -8.99 18.45
CA TYR A 410 -8.71 -9.85 17.35
C TYR A 410 -9.85 -10.18 16.38
N SER A 411 -11.00 -10.64 16.91
CA SER A 411 -12.16 -11.05 16.12
C SER A 411 -12.73 -9.91 15.29
N LEU A 412 -12.80 -8.70 15.85
CA LEU A 412 -13.22 -7.50 15.12
C LEU A 412 -12.35 -7.23 13.89
N ARG A 413 -11.02 -7.41 14.03
CA ARG A 413 -10.06 -7.11 12.96
C ARG A 413 -10.05 -8.14 11.84
N ILE A 414 -10.38 -9.39 12.13
CA ILE A 414 -10.53 -10.43 11.10
C ILE A 414 -11.92 -10.45 10.46
N GLY A 415 -12.82 -9.53 10.85
CA GLY A 415 -14.18 -9.49 10.31
C GLY A 415 -15.13 -10.57 10.87
N ALA A 416 -14.72 -11.26 11.95
CA ALA A 416 -15.51 -12.30 12.61
C ALA A 416 -16.45 -11.75 13.72
N ALA A 417 -16.71 -10.46 13.72
CA ALA A 417 -17.62 -9.82 14.66
C ALA A 417 -19.07 -10.19 14.31
N GLY A 418 -19.62 -11.21 14.98
CA GLY A 418 -21.01 -11.61 14.80
C GLY A 418 -21.31 -13.11 14.91
N THR A 419 -20.36 -13.94 15.37
CA THR A 419 -20.64 -15.35 15.73
C THR A 419 -20.71 -15.53 17.24
#